data_b50d0741a4d1188e1fb3753c8ab00e1a
#
_entry.id   b50d0741a4d1188e1fb3753c8ab00e1a
#
_cell.length_a   1.000
_cell.length_b   1.000
_cell.length_c   1.000
_cell.angle_alpha   90.00
_cell.angle_beta   90.00
_cell.angle_gamma   90.00
#
_symmetry.space_group_name_H-M   'P 1'
#
loop_
_entity.id
_entity.type
_entity.pdbx_description
1 polymer ?
#
loop_
_entity_poly.entity_id
_entity_poly.type
_entity_poly.pdbx_seq_one_letter_code
_entity_poly.pdbx_strand_id
1 'polypeptide(L)'
;ALEVHQIMPKHRNILWINISAPSLGDSLMDLSSRVLLRGRKVDLFTDKKNASLYQNDSVFSRIFTCKAEFIQHKYDLVIIDSFSTRSIDIKTNILPLNPFVGMFGYYNGPEVNRVLFSFHQMNHLLGYVKSETETNKIAKVSMSIAIDDQNIVKKTELPDNYIAIALGGEWAYRTYNQWNKVVDKLITQDNKLNIVLIGSGNAKKAATILLDNFSQGNIFDCVAKFSFNQTAQIIKQAKILLACDGGLMHAANAVNTPIVPLFARLAPQMQLTNS
;
A
#
# COMPACT_ATOMS: atom_id res chain seq x y z
N ALA A 1 15.18 -21.58 19.37
CA ALA A 1 14.81 -20.46 18.52
C ALA A 1 15.60 -19.23 18.97
N LEU A 2 16.12 -18.45 18.04
CA LEU A 2 16.92 -17.26 18.30
C LEU A 2 16.03 -15.99 18.29
N GLU A 3 14.84 -16.09 18.85
CA GLU A 3 13.96 -14.94 18.98
C GLU A 3 14.56 -13.96 20.00
N VAL A 4 14.60 -12.68 19.60
CA VAL A 4 15.03 -11.57 20.44
C VAL A 4 13.89 -10.56 20.56
N HIS A 5 13.90 -9.78 21.64
CA HIS A 5 12.79 -8.89 21.95
C HIS A 5 13.01 -7.45 21.47
N GLN A 6 14.23 -7.14 20.99
CA GLN A 6 14.57 -5.78 20.56
C GLN A 6 15.53 -5.76 19.37
N ILE A 7 15.38 -4.73 18.56
CA ILE A 7 16.29 -4.37 17.46
C ILE A 7 17.37 -3.43 18.02
N MET A 8 18.50 -4.01 18.37
CA MET A 8 19.62 -3.28 18.98
C MET A 8 20.41 -2.42 17.96
N PRO A 9 21.18 -1.42 18.39
CA PRO A 9 22.03 -0.61 17.49
C PRO A 9 23.04 -1.43 16.67
N LYS A 10 23.48 -2.58 17.18
CA LYS A 10 24.38 -3.52 16.49
C LYS A 10 23.76 -4.21 15.29
N HIS A 11 22.41 -4.32 15.25
CA HIS A 11 21.68 -4.94 14.12
C HIS A 11 21.59 -3.94 12.97
N ARG A 12 22.64 -3.89 12.15
CA ARG A 12 22.76 -2.93 11.04
C ARG A 12 22.34 -3.51 9.69
N ASN A 13 22.52 -4.83 9.50
CA ASN A 13 22.14 -5.54 8.29
C ASN A 13 20.91 -6.40 8.60
N ILE A 14 19.76 -5.98 8.13
CA ILE A 14 18.45 -6.58 8.48
C ILE A 14 17.83 -7.17 7.22
N LEU A 15 17.30 -8.39 7.31
CA LEU A 15 16.37 -8.92 6.33
C LEU A 15 14.96 -8.80 6.90
N TRP A 16 14.06 -8.10 6.18
CA TRP A 16 12.65 -8.09 6.50
C TRP A 16 11.89 -9.02 5.55
N ILE A 17 11.26 -10.03 6.10
CA ILE A 17 10.42 -11.00 5.37
C ILE A 17 8.98 -10.53 5.46
N ASN A 18 8.38 -10.15 4.33
CA ASN A 18 6.96 -9.77 4.21
C ASN A 18 6.33 -10.49 3.03
N ILE A 19 5.88 -11.72 3.28
CA ILE A 19 5.29 -12.62 2.28
C ILE A 19 3.87 -13.08 2.64
N SER A 20 3.34 -12.62 3.76
CA SER A 20 2.02 -13.00 4.24
C SER A 20 0.94 -11.97 3.91
N ALA A 21 1.32 -10.81 3.37
CA ALA A 21 0.38 -9.77 2.96
C ALA A 21 -0.49 -10.25 1.79
N PRO A 22 -1.82 -10.37 1.95
CA PRO A 22 -2.69 -10.95 0.94
C PRO A 22 -2.88 -10.03 -0.28
N SER A 23 -2.74 -8.72 -0.11
CA SER A 23 -2.93 -7.72 -1.15
C SER A 23 -1.86 -6.62 -1.13
N LEU A 24 -1.81 -5.80 -2.19
CA LEU A 24 -0.93 -4.62 -2.27
C LEU A 24 -1.21 -3.61 -1.15
N GLY A 25 -2.48 -3.40 -0.83
CA GLY A 25 -2.89 -2.51 0.26
C GLY A 25 -2.43 -3.02 1.63
N ASP A 26 -2.57 -4.33 1.88
CA ASP A 26 -2.09 -4.95 3.11
C ASP A 26 -0.56 -4.81 3.24
N SER A 27 0.19 -5.04 2.16
CA SER A 27 1.64 -4.86 2.16
C SER A 27 2.05 -3.42 2.48
N LEU A 28 1.36 -2.43 1.90
CA LEU A 28 1.61 -1.01 2.20
C LEU A 28 1.40 -0.69 3.68
N MET A 29 0.36 -1.24 4.29
CA MET A 29 0.06 -1.05 5.71
C MET A 29 1.07 -1.77 6.61
N ASP A 30 1.38 -3.03 6.31
CA ASP A 30 2.31 -3.86 7.10
C ASP A 30 3.71 -3.27 7.16
N LEU A 31 4.21 -2.79 6.03
CA LEU A 31 5.53 -2.20 5.91
C LEU A 31 5.56 -0.69 6.18
N SER A 32 4.46 -0.10 6.67
CA SER A 32 4.36 1.34 6.88
C SER A 32 5.42 1.87 7.87
N SER A 33 5.70 1.12 8.93
CA SER A 33 6.69 1.49 9.95
C SER A 33 8.15 1.32 9.52
N ARG A 34 8.43 0.83 8.30
CA ARG A 34 9.81 0.67 7.79
C ARG A 34 10.63 1.94 7.88
N VAL A 35 9.98 3.09 7.82
CA VAL A 35 10.63 4.41 7.92
C VAL A 35 11.38 4.62 9.25
N LEU A 36 11.02 3.88 10.30
CA LEU A 36 11.70 3.90 11.58
C LEU A 36 13.05 3.17 11.58
N LEU A 37 13.32 2.38 10.52
CA LEU A 37 14.60 1.69 10.32
C LEU A 37 15.60 2.47 9.48
N ARG A 38 15.31 3.73 9.12
CA ARG A 38 16.26 4.59 8.40
C ARG A 38 17.60 4.65 9.11
N GLY A 39 18.68 4.61 8.31
CA GLY A 39 20.05 4.54 8.83
C GLY A 39 20.58 3.13 9.06
N ARG A 40 19.75 2.10 8.88
CA ARG A 40 20.13 0.69 8.82
C ARG A 40 20.09 0.19 7.38
N LYS A 41 20.87 -0.83 7.07
CA LYS A 41 20.78 -1.53 5.79
C LYS A 41 19.68 -2.58 5.90
N VAL A 42 18.55 -2.34 5.26
CA VAL A 42 17.40 -3.24 5.29
C VAL A 42 17.17 -3.80 3.90
N ASP A 43 17.18 -5.11 3.78
CA ASP A 43 16.75 -5.82 2.58
C ASP A 43 15.33 -6.35 2.81
N LEU A 44 14.51 -6.33 1.76
CA LEU A 44 13.15 -6.85 1.79
C LEU A 44 13.07 -8.15 0.99
N PHE A 45 12.51 -9.19 1.58
CA PHE A 45 12.04 -10.36 0.86
C PHE A 45 10.51 -10.36 0.84
N THR A 46 9.93 -10.33 -0.36
CA THR A 46 8.47 -10.22 -0.54
C THR A 46 7.99 -10.97 -1.79
N ASP A 47 6.68 -11.14 -1.93
CA ASP A 47 6.08 -11.74 -3.13
C ASP A 47 6.28 -10.82 -4.35
N LYS A 48 6.41 -11.40 -5.55
CA LYS A 48 6.60 -10.66 -6.82
C LYS A 48 5.60 -9.54 -7.04
N LYS A 49 4.32 -9.77 -6.66
CA LYS A 49 3.26 -8.78 -6.81
C LYS A 49 3.49 -7.51 -5.97
N ASN A 50 4.11 -7.67 -4.78
CA ASN A 50 4.35 -6.58 -3.84
C ASN A 50 5.69 -5.88 -4.09
N ALA A 51 6.65 -6.54 -4.73
CA ALA A 51 8.02 -6.03 -4.91
C ALA A 51 8.06 -4.67 -5.63
N SER A 52 7.20 -4.48 -6.64
CA SER A 52 7.14 -3.23 -7.40
C SER A 52 6.81 -2.01 -6.55
N LEU A 53 6.08 -2.17 -5.43
CA LEU A 53 5.74 -1.08 -4.51
C LEU A 53 6.97 -0.42 -3.90
N TYR A 54 8.07 -1.16 -3.77
CA TYR A 54 9.23 -0.78 -2.96
C TYR A 54 10.51 -0.56 -3.77
N GLN A 55 10.50 -0.75 -5.10
CA GLN A 55 11.69 -0.61 -5.96
C GLN A 55 12.40 0.74 -5.81
N ASN A 56 11.67 1.79 -5.47
CA ASN A 56 12.21 3.13 -5.26
C ASN A 56 12.08 3.60 -3.81
N ASP A 57 11.90 2.67 -2.88
CA ASP A 57 11.82 3.01 -1.47
C ASP A 57 13.23 3.22 -0.89
N SER A 58 13.41 4.36 -0.22
CA SER A 58 14.73 4.76 0.30
C SER A 58 15.18 3.98 1.55
N VAL A 59 14.29 3.17 2.13
CA VAL A 59 14.62 2.35 3.30
C VAL A 59 15.22 1.01 2.89
N PHE A 60 14.68 0.41 1.82
CA PHE A 60 15.15 -0.89 1.36
C PHE A 60 16.36 -0.77 0.44
N SER A 61 17.45 -1.43 0.83
CA SER A 61 18.68 -1.46 0.05
C SER A 61 18.56 -2.42 -1.15
N ARG A 62 17.85 -3.52 -0.96
CA ARG A 62 17.58 -4.54 -1.98
C ARG A 62 16.20 -5.15 -1.76
N ILE A 63 15.58 -5.59 -2.84
CA ILE A 63 14.29 -6.28 -2.80
C ILE A 63 14.45 -7.61 -3.49
N PHE A 64 14.11 -8.67 -2.79
CA PHE A 64 14.20 -10.04 -3.23
C PHE A 64 12.82 -10.66 -3.39
N THR A 65 12.65 -11.46 -4.41
CA THR A 65 11.42 -12.23 -4.67
C THR A 65 11.69 -13.74 -4.74
N CYS A 66 12.96 -14.12 -4.73
CA CYS A 66 13.41 -15.50 -4.71
C CYS A 66 14.33 -15.76 -3.51
N LYS A 67 14.16 -16.90 -2.86
CA LYS A 67 14.96 -17.29 -1.69
C LYS A 67 16.47 -17.36 -2.02
N ALA A 68 16.84 -17.82 -3.20
CA ALA A 68 18.23 -17.92 -3.63
C ALA A 68 18.98 -16.59 -3.66
N GLU A 69 18.27 -15.47 -3.80
CA GLU A 69 18.86 -14.14 -3.91
C GLU A 69 19.41 -13.63 -2.59
N PHE A 70 18.75 -13.91 -1.46
CA PHE A 70 19.16 -13.36 -0.17
C PHE A 70 20.04 -14.30 0.68
N ILE A 71 20.04 -15.61 0.43
CA ILE A 71 20.82 -16.57 1.23
C ILE A 71 22.32 -16.34 1.17
N GLN A 72 22.81 -15.65 0.14
CA GLN A 72 24.22 -15.31 -0.02
C GLN A 72 24.67 -14.13 0.83
N HIS A 73 23.74 -13.45 1.48
CA HIS A 73 24.01 -12.26 2.28
C HIS A 73 24.02 -12.58 3.78
N LYS A 74 24.83 -11.82 4.51
CA LYS A 74 24.90 -11.93 5.97
C LYS A 74 23.98 -10.91 6.61
N TYR A 75 23.13 -11.37 7.52
CA TYR A 75 22.21 -10.53 8.28
C TYR A 75 22.48 -10.63 9.78
N ASP A 76 22.42 -9.50 10.46
CA ASP A 76 22.53 -9.43 11.91
C ASP A 76 21.21 -9.77 12.58
N LEU A 77 20.09 -9.53 11.87
CA LEU A 77 18.73 -9.76 12.35
C LEU A 77 17.79 -10.07 11.18
N VAL A 78 16.80 -10.89 11.47
CA VAL A 78 15.66 -11.13 10.58
C VAL A 78 14.40 -10.57 11.23
N ILE A 79 13.62 -9.79 10.48
CA ILE A 79 12.26 -9.39 10.87
C ILE A 79 11.30 -10.28 10.10
N ILE A 80 10.45 -11.04 10.79
CA ILE A 80 9.36 -11.80 10.14
C ILE A 80 8.07 -11.00 10.26
N ASP A 81 7.29 -10.98 9.18
CA ASP A 81 6.00 -10.27 9.12
C ASP A 81 4.98 -10.89 10.08
N SER A 82 4.94 -12.22 10.15
CA SER A 82 4.03 -12.96 11.01
C SER A 82 4.59 -14.34 11.34
N PHE A 83 3.99 -15.01 12.30
CA PHE A 83 4.28 -16.41 12.61
C PHE A 83 3.52 -17.38 11.68
N SER A 84 3.29 -16.96 10.42
CA SER A 84 2.72 -17.85 9.40
C SER A 84 3.68 -18.98 9.08
N THR A 85 3.12 -20.12 8.66
CA THR A 85 3.93 -21.29 8.25
C THR A 85 4.97 -20.91 7.19
N ARG A 86 4.63 -20.05 6.23
CA ARG A 86 5.55 -19.59 5.18
C ARG A 86 6.74 -18.82 5.73
N SER A 87 6.50 -17.85 6.62
CA SER A 87 7.56 -17.00 7.20
C SER A 87 8.43 -17.81 8.18
N ILE A 88 7.83 -18.65 8.98
CA ILE A 88 8.53 -19.56 9.90
C ILE A 88 9.38 -20.58 9.14
N ASP A 89 8.88 -21.16 8.05
CA ASP A 89 9.64 -22.09 7.21
C ASP A 89 10.94 -21.45 6.69
N ILE A 90 10.86 -20.21 6.20
CA ILE A 90 12.05 -19.49 5.76
C ILE A 90 13.02 -19.26 6.92
N LYS A 91 12.50 -18.80 8.08
CA LYS A 91 13.34 -18.56 9.25
C LYS A 91 14.04 -19.84 9.73
N THR A 92 13.32 -20.96 9.79
CA THR A 92 13.87 -22.19 10.36
C THR A 92 14.75 -22.98 9.40
N ASN A 93 14.39 -23.03 8.12
CA ASN A 93 15.09 -23.86 7.14
C ASN A 93 16.18 -23.14 6.36
N ILE A 94 16.09 -21.81 6.21
CA ILE A 94 17.05 -21.03 5.41
C ILE A 94 17.96 -20.17 6.31
N LEU A 95 17.41 -19.60 7.38
CA LEU A 95 18.11 -18.68 8.27
C LEU A 95 18.13 -19.20 9.73
N PRO A 96 18.44 -20.47 10.00
CA PRO A 96 18.25 -21.08 11.32
C PRO A 96 19.05 -20.38 12.43
N LEU A 97 20.26 -19.89 12.09
CA LEU A 97 21.19 -19.30 13.04
C LEU A 97 21.03 -17.79 13.24
N ASN A 98 20.19 -17.13 12.45
CA ASN A 98 19.99 -15.70 12.59
C ASN A 98 19.05 -15.36 13.75
N PRO A 99 19.36 -14.40 14.62
CA PRO A 99 18.38 -13.84 15.55
C PRO A 99 17.21 -13.22 14.78
N PHE A 100 16.01 -13.25 15.37
CA PHE A 100 14.85 -12.69 14.72
C PHE A 100 13.88 -12.02 15.69
N VAL A 101 13.03 -11.14 15.14
CA VAL A 101 11.88 -10.51 15.79
C VAL A 101 10.64 -10.72 14.93
N GLY A 102 9.46 -10.79 15.55
CA GLY A 102 8.17 -10.85 14.86
C GLY A 102 7.45 -9.50 14.88
N MET A 103 6.90 -9.08 13.74
CA MET A 103 6.08 -7.87 13.63
C MET A 103 4.64 -8.11 14.05
N PHE A 104 4.00 -9.06 13.39
CA PHE A 104 2.62 -9.42 13.65
C PHE A 104 2.64 -10.83 14.22
N GLY A 105 2.48 -10.98 15.52
CA GLY A 105 2.27 -12.27 16.14
C GLY A 105 1.00 -12.95 15.62
N TYR A 106 0.39 -13.81 16.39
CA TYR A 106 -0.97 -14.25 16.12
C TYR A 106 -1.89 -13.03 16.35
N TYR A 107 -2.10 -12.26 15.29
CA TYR A 107 -2.97 -11.11 15.32
C TYR A 107 -4.42 -11.58 15.41
N ASN A 108 -5.02 -11.37 16.56
CA ASN A 108 -6.40 -11.73 16.83
C ASN A 108 -7.34 -10.52 16.90
N GLY A 109 -6.85 -9.32 16.57
CA GLY A 109 -7.64 -8.10 16.73
C GLY A 109 -8.09 -7.52 15.38
N PRO A 110 -9.34 -7.72 14.92
CA PRO A 110 -9.90 -7.02 13.77
C PRO A 110 -10.10 -5.52 14.01
N GLU A 111 -9.94 -5.05 15.25
CA GLU A 111 -10.34 -3.74 15.72
C GLU A 111 -9.19 -2.72 15.72
N VAL A 112 -7.98 -3.14 15.39
CA VAL A 112 -6.80 -2.27 15.40
C VAL A 112 -6.44 -1.84 13.99
N ASN A 113 -6.26 -0.54 13.79
CA ASN A 113 -5.71 -0.01 12.55
C ASN A 113 -4.34 -0.62 12.28
N ARG A 114 -4.16 -1.26 11.13
CA ARG A 114 -2.97 -2.04 10.79
C ARG A 114 -1.71 -1.19 10.68
N VAL A 115 -1.86 0.07 10.26
CA VAL A 115 -0.75 1.03 10.20
C VAL A 115 -0.31 1.44 11.59
N LEU A 116 -1.26 1.77 12.47
CA LEU A 116 -0.97 2.10 13.87
C LEU A 116 -0.29 0.93 14.56
N PHE A 117 -0.82 -0.28 14.37
CA PHE A 117 -0.22 -1.50 14.91
C PHE A 117 1.22 -1.69 14.44
N SER A 118 1.51 -1.52 13.14
CA SER A 118 2.85 -1.61 12.57
C SER A 118 3.82 -0.63 13.27
N PHE A 119 3.40 0.61 13.47
CA PHE A 119 4.22 1.62 14.15
C PHE A 119 4.40 1.35 15.63
N HIS A 120 3.37 0.94 16.36
CA HIS A 120 3.47 0.57 17.78
C HIS A 120 4.44 -0.59 17.97
N GLN A 121 4.28 -1.65 17.18
CA GLN A 121 5.15 -2.82 17.26
C GLN A 121 6.60 -2.46 16.92
N MET A 122 6.85 -1.70 15.87
CA MET A 122 8.22 -1.30 15.51
C MET A 122 8.84 -0.40 16.57
N ASN A 123 8.10 0.56 17.13
CA ASN A 123 8.58 1.37 18.27
C ASN A 123 8.95 0.48 19.46
N HIS A 124 8.12 -0.50 19.79
CA HIS A 124 8.39 -1.46 20.86
C HIS A 124 9.70 -2.23 20.58
N LEU A 125 9.84 -2.79 19.38
CA LEU A 125 11.03 -3.52 18.96
C LEU A 125 12.30 -2.66 18.98
N LEU A 126 12.19 -1.36 18.69
CA LEU A 126 13.31 -0.42 18.74
C LEU A 126 13.61 0.08 20.16
N GLY A 127 12.82 -0.32 21.15
CA GLY A 127 12.94 0.16 22.54
C GLY A 127 12.51 1.62 22.71
N TYR A 128 11.71 2.16 21.80
CA TYR A 128 11.18 3.52 21.90
C TYR A 128 9.90 3.52 22.75
N VAL A 129 9.94 4.26 23.86
CA VAL A 129 8.76 4.50 24.68
C VAL A 129 8.03 5.71 24.12
N LYS A 130 7.04 5.47 23.27
CA LYS A 130 6.17 6.50 22.71
C LYS A 130 4.74 6.28 23.19
N SER A 131 4.07 7.37 23.53
CA SER A 131 2.65 7.34 23.80
C SER A 131 1.85 6.99 22.54
N GLU A 132 0.62 6.55 22.70
CA GLU A 132 -0.29 6.32 21.59
C GLU A 132 -0.47 7.58 20.74
N THR A 133 -0.67 8.73 21.37
CA THR A 133 -0.81 10.02 20.69
C THR A 133 0.42 10.40 19.87
N GLU A 134 1.63 10.14 20.36
CA GLU A 134 2.86 10.39 19.60
C GLU A 134 3.00 9.44 18.42
N THR A 135 2.66 8.17 18.61
CA THR A 135 2.69 7.18 17.52
C THR A 135 1.67 7.52 16.45
N ASN A 136 0.45 7.89 16.83
CA ASN A 136 -0.61 8.26 15.90
C ASN A 136 -0.25 9.45 15.01
N LYS A 137 0.52 10.42 15.55
CA LYS A 137 0.99 11.58 14.76
C LYS A 137 1.98 11.23 13.65
N ILE A 138 2.75 10.15 13.81
CA ILE A 138 3.79 9.75 12.84
C ILE A 138 3.37 8.55 11.98
N ALA A 139 2.38 7.79 12.42
CA ALA A 139 1.91 6.59 11.75
C ALA A 139 1.19 6.94 10.46
N LYS A 140 1.82 6.61 9.33
CA LYS A 140 1.25 6.82 8.01
C LYS A 140 1.77 5.80 7.01
N VAL A 141 0.94 5.46 6.05
CA VAL A 141 1.36 4.74 4.84
C VAL A 141 2.17 5.70 3.96
N SER A 142 3.17 5.19 3.28
CA SER A 142 3.92 5.97 2.30
C SER A 142 4.36 5.09 1.12
N MET A 143 4.49 5.70 -0.04
CA MET A 143 4.92 5.06 -1.27
C MET A 143 5.80 6.01 -2.07
N SER A 144 6.90 5.51 -2.62
CA SER A 144 7.78 6.25 -3.51
C SER A 144 7.53 5.81 -4.96
N ILE A 145 7.20 6.76 -5.82
CA ILE A 145 6.94 6.49 -7.24
C ILE A 145 8.17 6.82 -8.05
N ALA A 146 8.61 5.87 -8.89
CA ALA A 146 9.75 6.04 -9.78
C ALA A 146 9.58 7.22 -10.74
N ILE A 147 10.69 7.86 -11.10
CA ILE A 147 10.69 8.93 -12.11
C ILE A 147 10.19 8.40 -13.45
N ASP A 148 10.52 7.17 -13.81
CA ASP A 148 10.04 6.55 -15.05
C ASP A 148 8.52 6.38 -15.05
N ASP A 149 7.93 5.91 -13.93
CA ASP A 149 6.47 5.82 -13.79
C ASP A 149 5.79 7.20 -13.87
N GLN A 150 6.41 8.23 -13.27
CA GLN A 150 5.92 9.61 -13.37
C GLN A 150 5.97 10.12 -14.82
N ASN A 151 7.06 9.83 -15.54
CA ASN A 151 7.24 10.22 -16.94
C ASN A 151 6.25 9.51 -17.88
N ILE A 152 5.93 8.24 -17.62
CA ILE A 152 4.92 7.51 -18.39
C ILE A 152 3.53 8.17 -18.20
N VAL A 153 3.15 8.48 -16.97
CA VAL A 153 1.87 9.15 -16.69
C VAL A 153 1.84 10.55 -17.32
N LYS A 154 2.94 11.30 -17.25
CA LYS A 154 3.02 12.64 -17.87
C LYS A 154 2.76 12.63 -19.38
N LYS A 155 3.17 11.56 -20.09
CA LYS A 155 2.94 11.41 -21.53
C LYS A 155 1.49 11.14 -21.91
N THR A 156 0.61 10.87 -20.95
CA THR A 156 -0.81 10.62 -21.22
C THR A 156 -1.66 11.88 -21.33
N GLU A 157 -1.05 13.06 -21.15
CA GLU A 157 -1.70 14.35 -21.33
C GLU A 157 -3.03 14.49 -20.57
N LEU A 158 -3.07 13.98 -19.34
CA LEU A 158 -4.22 14.16 -18.46
C LEU A 158 -4.40 15.64 -18.10
N PRO A 159 -5.63 16.10 -17.87
CA PRO A 159 -5.86 17.50 -17.49
C PRO A 159 -5.20 17.83 -16.16
N ASP A 160 -4.76 19.09 -15.97
CA ASP A 160 -4.10 19.52 -14.73
C ASP A 160 -4.99 19.42 -13.48
N ASN A 161 -6.30 19.55 -13.68
CA ASN A 161 -7.29 19.56 -12.62
C ASN A 161 -8.34 18.50 -12.88
N TYR A 162 -8.35 17.44 -12.07
CA TYR A 162 -9.33 16.38 -12.17
C TYR A 162 -9.61 15.71 -10.82
N ILE A 163 -10.72 14.99 -10.77
CA ILE A 163 -11.00 13.99 -9.75
C ILE A 163 -10.74 12.60 -10.32
N ALA A 164 -10.28 11.67 -9.49
CA ALA A 164 -10.12 10.29 -9.89
C ALA A 164 -11.27 9.44 -9.32
N ILE A 165 -11.76 8.50 -10.11
CA ILE A 165 -12.75 7.50 -9.67
C ILE A 165 -12.16 6.11 -9.88
N ALA A 166 -11.93 5.39 -8.79
CA ALA A 166 -11.49 4.00 -8.84
C ALA A 166 -12.69 3.08 -9.01
N LEU A 167 -12.82 2.53 -10.22
CA LEU A 167 -13.87 1.61 -10.59
C LEU A 167 -13.49 0.16 -10.27
N GLY A 168 -14.49 -0.65 -9.97
CA GLY A 168 -14.33 -2.06 -9.67
C GLY A 168 -13.88 -2.32 -8.23
N GLY A 169 -13.81 -3.59 -7.91
CA GLY A 169 -13.33 -4.12 -6.65
C GLY A 169 -12.94 -5.59 -6.87
N GLU A 170 -12.07 -6.13 -6.04
CA GLU A 170 -11.67 -7.54 -6.12
C GLU A 170 -12.85 -8.48 -5.87
N TRP A 171 -13.79 -8.03 -5.02
CA TRP A 171 -14.96 -8.79 -4.62
C TRP A 171 -16.25 -8.03 -4.94
N ALA A 172 -17.32 -8.75 -5.27
CA ALA A 172 -18.61 -8.16 -5.61
C ALA A 172 -19.12 -7.21 -4.50
N TYR A 173 -18.96 -7.58 -3.22
CA TYR A 173 -19.38 -6.76 -2.08
C TYR A 173 -18.53 -5.50 -1.85
N ARG A 174 -17.35 -5.39 -2.49
CA ARG A 174 -16.50 -4.19 -2.52
C ARG A 174 -16.62 -3.42 -3.84
N THR A 175 -17.58 -3.79 -4.69
CA THR A 175 -17.81 -3.12 -5.98
C THR A 175 -19.06 -2.26 -5.88
N TYR A 176 -18.88 -0.96 -6.03
CA TYR A 176 -20.00 -0.03 -6.09
C TYR A 176 -20.55 0.05 -7.51
N ASN A 177 -21.86 -0.15 -7.69
CA ASN A 177 -22.49 -0.25 -9.00
C ASN A 177 -23.33 0.98 -9.40
N GLN A 178 -23.33 2.04 -8.58
CA GLN A 178 -24.10 3.26 -8.83
C GLN A 178 -23.23 4.43 -9.33
N TRP A 179 -22.07 4.13 -9.94
CA TRP A 179 -21.16 5.17 -10.44
C TRP A 179 -21.82 6.10 -11.45
N ASN A 180 -22.76 5.60 -12.28
CA ASN A 180 -23.52 6.43 -13.20
C ASN A 180 -24.27 7.57 -12.50
N LYS A 181 -24.89 7.30 -11.36
CA LYS A 181 -25.59 8.33 -10.58
C LYS A 181 -24.64 9.34 -9.95
N VAL A 182 -23.44 8.90 -9.56
CA VAL A 182 -22.43 9.79 -9.01
C VAL A 182 -21.89 10.72 -10.10
N VAL A 183 -21.49 10.16 -11.24
CA VAL A 183 -20.94 10.91 -12.37
C VAL A 183 -21.99 11.89 -12.92
N ASP A 184 -23.24 11.47 -13.07
CA ASP A 184 -24.35 12.33 -13.49
C ASP A 184 -24.50 13.56 -12.60
N LYS A 185 -24.53 13.36 -11.28
CA LYS A 185 -24.61 14.48 -10.32
C LYS A 185 -23.40 15.40 -10.38
N LEU A 186 -22.20 14.86 -10.50
CA LEU A 186 -20.97 15.63 -10.57
C LEU A 186 -20.94 16.52 -11.83
N ILE A 187 -21.25 15.95 -13.00
CA ILE A 187 -21.28 16.68 -14.27
C ILE A 187 -22.43 17.71 -14.30
N THR A 188 -23.58 17.39 -13.69
CA THR A 188 -24.71 18.34 -13.56
C THR A 188 -24.33 19.54 -12.71
N GLN A 189 -23.53 19.36 -11.66
CA GLN A 189 -23.07 20.46 -10.81
C GLN A 189 -21.95 21.29 -11.44
N ASP A 190 -21.04 20.63 -12.15
CA ASP A 190 -19.93 21.27 -12.87
C ASP A 190 -19.65 20.54 -14.18
N ASN A 191 -20.17 21.08 -15.27
CA ASN A 191 -20.00 20.49 -16.61
C ASN A 191 -18.55 20.62 -17.16
N LYS A 192 -17.67 21.34 -16.47
CA LYS A 192 -16.25 21.48 -16.81
C LYS A 192 -15.36 20.54 -15.97
N LEU A 193 -15.96 19.79 -15.05
CA LEU A 193 -15.23 18.86 -14.20
C LEU A 193 -14.56 17.76 -15.02
N ASN A 194 -13.26 17.62 -14.89
CA ASN A 194 -12.53 16.51 -15.47
C ASN A 194 -12.58 15.29 -14.53
N ILE A 195 -12.92 14.13 -15.06
CA ILE A 195 -13.00 12.86 -14.34
C ILE A 195 -12.06 11.85 -14.97
N VAL A 196 -11.12 11.32 -14.20
CA VAL A 196 -10.21 10.26 -14.63
C VAL A 196 -10.66 8.93 -14.02
N LEU A 197 -11.06 8.00 -14.88
CA LEU A 197 -11.45 6.65 -14.47
C LEU A 197 -10.20 5.77 -14.35
N ILE A 198 -10.01 5.12 -13.21
CA ILE A 198 -8.91 4.21 -12.93
C ILE A 198 -9.44 2.87 -12.40
N GLY A 199 -8.62 1.85 -12.47
CA GLY A 199 -8.96 0.51 -12.01
C GLY A 199 -8.20 -0.56 -12.78
N SER A 200 -8.35 -1.81 -12.37
CA SER A 200 -7.80 -2.98 -13.05
C SER A 200 -8.78 -3.53 -14.11
N GLY A 201 -8.44 -4.67 -14.72
CA GLY A 201 -9.23 -5.27 -15.79
C GLY A 201 -10.69 -5.53 -15.45
N ASN A 202 -11.02 -5.77 -14.18
CA ASN A 202 -12.40 -5.97 -13.71
C ASN A 202 -13.27 -4.70 -13.78
N ALA A 203 -12.65 -3.52 -13.88
CA ALA A 203 -13.34 -2.23 -13.99
C ALA A 203 -13.75 -1.86 -15.44
N LYS A 204 -13.24 -2.57 -16.46
CA LYS A 204 -13.45 -2.22 -17.88
C LYS A 204 -14.91 -2.07 -18.24
N LYS A 205 -15.76 -3.02 -17.84
CA LYS A 205 -17.21 -2.96 -18.13
C LYS A 205 -17.87 -1.69 -17.57
N ALA A 206 -17.52 -1.33 -16.32
CA ALA A 206 -18.06 -0.13 -15.69
C ALA A 206 -17.55 1.14 -16.39
N ALA A 207 -16.29 1.17 -16.79
CA ALA A 207 -15.72 2.29 -17.56
C ALA A 207 -16.43 2.49 -18.90
N THR A 208 -16.63 1.42 -19.69
CA THR A 208 -17.37 1.49 -20.97
C THR A 208 -18.76 2.08 -20.79
N ILE A 209 -19.52 1.60 -19.80
CA ILE A 209 -20.87 2.10 -19.52
C ILE A 209 -20.85 3.61 -19.19
N LEU A 210 -19.85 4.08 -18.42
CA LEU A 210 -19.72 5.50 -18.08
C LEU A 210 -19.37 6.35 -19.31
N LEU A 211 -18.45 5.88 -20.15
CA LEU A 211 -18.04 6.58 -21.37
C LEU A 211 -19.20 6.69 -22.38
N ASP A 212 -19.98 5.62 -22.54
CA ASP A 212 -21.14 5.61 -23.44
C ASP A 212 -22.25 6.55 -22.95
N ASN A 213 -22.51 6.56 -21.63
CA ASN A 213 -23.58 7.39 -21.05
C ASN A 213 -23.21 8.88 -20.97
N PHE A 214 -21.92 9.20 -20.88
CA PHE A 214 -21.43 10.58 -20.67
C PHE A 214 -20.43 11.02 -21.75
N SER A 215 -20.70 10.69 -23.01
CA SER A 215 -19.83 10.99 -24.16
C SER A 215 -19.53 12.49 -24.36
N GLN A 216 -20.36 13.38 -23.83
CA GLN A 216 -20.16 14.84 -23.85
C GLN A 216 -19.37 15.36 -22.64
N GLY A 217 -19.06 14.49 -21.68
CA GLY A 217 -18.33 14.87 -20.47
C GLY A 217 -16.80 14.79 -20.64
N ASN A 218 -16.09 15.52 -19.80
CA ASN A 218 -14.64 15.46 -19.72
C ASN A 218 -14.19 14.22 -18.93
N ILE A 219 -14.40 13.02 -19.50
CA ILE A 219 -14.08 11.73 -18.87
C ILE A 219 -12.91 11.09 -19.60
N PHE A 220 -11.87 10.77 -18.84
CA PHE A 220 -10.63 10.17 -19.32
C PHE A 220 -10.51 8.72 -18.82
N ASP A 221 -10.43 7.78 -19.74
CA ASP A 221 -10.28 6.36 -19.41
C ASP A 221 -8.81 5.98 -19.21
N CYS A 222 -8.46 5.63 -17.98
CA CYS A 222 -7.18 5.08 -17.59
C CYS A 222 -7.29 3.64 -17.02
N VAL A 223 -8.46 2.99 -17.17
CA VAL A 223 -8.72 1.66 -16.62
C VAL A 223 -7.89 0.60 -17.32
N ALA A 224 -7.15 -0.18 -16.54
CA ALA A 224 -6.27 -1.26 -16.98
C ALA A 224 -5.17 -0.84 -18.00
N LYS A 225 -4.80 0.44 -18.03
CA LYS A 225 -3.76 0.97 -18.93
C LYS A 225 -2.42 1.18 -18.23
N PHE A 226 -2.40 1.16 -16.91
CA PHE A 226 -1.25 1.52 -16.08
C PHE A 226 -0.95 0.45 -15.03
N SER A 227 0.33 0.37 -14.63
CA SER A 227 0.73 -0.40 -13.46
C SER A 227 0.14 0.22 -12.18
N PHE A 228 0.23 -0.50 -11.06
CA PHE A 228 -0.22 0.02 -9.78
C PHE A 228 0.51 1.33 -9.40
N ASN A 229 1.84 1.38 -9.60
CA ASN A 229 2.65 2.57 -9.28
C ASN A 229 2.29 3.76 -10.18
N GLN A 230 2.07 3.52 -11.48
CA GLN A 230 1.61 4.54 -12.42
C GLN A 230 0.20 5.03 -12.07
N THR A 231 -0.70 4.12 -11.68
CA THR A 231 -2.03 4.49 -11.20
C THR A 231 -1.94 5.31 -9.91
N ALA A 232 -1.01 4.98 -8.99
CA ALA A 232 -0.74 5.79 -7.82
C ALA A 232 -0.22 7.20 -8.17
N GLN A 233 0.54 7.35 -9.28
CA GLN A 233 0.94 8.66 -9.79
C GLN A 233 -0.26 9.46 -10.33
N ILE A 234 -1.18 8.82 -11.04
CA ILE A 234 -2.44 9.44 -11.48
C ILE A 234 -3.24 9.92 -10.25
N ILE A 235 -3.35 9.07 -9.23
CA ILE A 235 -4.03 9.43 -7.97
C ILE A 235 -3.34 10.62 -7.29
N LYS A 236 -2.00 10.63 -7.25
CA LYS A 236 -1.21 11.72 -6.63
C LYS A 236 -1.47 13.09 -7.27
N GLN A 237 -1.79 13.13 -8.55
CA GLN A 237 -2.10 14.35 -9.30
C GLN A 237 -3.58 14.75 -9.19
N ALA A 238 -4.45 13.85 -8.76
CA ALA A 238 -5.87 14.15 -8.60
C ALA A 238 -6.13 15.06 -7.39
N LYS A 239 -7.16 15.90 -7.47
CA LYS A 239 -7.64 16.70 -6.33
C LYS A 239 -8.22 15.82 -5.22
N ILE A 240 -8.88 14.75 -5.62
CA ILE A 240 -9.53 13.80 -4.72
C ILE A 240 -9.74 12.46 -5.43
N LEU A 241 -9.70 11.37 -4.68
CA LEU A 241 -10.06 10.04 -5.14
C LEU A 241 -11.42 9.63 -4.57
N LEU A 242 -12.32 9.15 -5.41
CA LEU A 242 -13.51 8.41 -5.00
C LEU A 242 -13.21 6.92 -5.23
N ALA A 243 -13.30 6.11 -4.18
CA ALA A 243 -12.91 4.70 -4.28
C ALA A 243 -13.69 3.81 -3.33
N CYS A 244 -13.91 2.56 -3.73
CA CYS A 244 -14.28 1.51 -2.79
C CYS A 244 -13.06 1.05 -1.99
N ASP A 245 -13.31 0.38 -0.86
CA ASP A 245 -12.31 -0.27 -0.04
C ASP A 245 -11.45 -1.24 -0.89
N GLY A 246 -10.17 -0.94 -1.03
CA GLY A 246 -9.23 -1.70 -1.85
C GLY A 246 -7.86 -1.06 -2.00
N GLY A 247 -7.01 -1.69 -2.82
CA GLY A 247 -5.61 -1.29 -2.98
C GLY A 247 -5.41 0.17 -3.41
N LEU A 248 -6.26 0.71 -4.30
CA LEU A 248 -6.14 2.10 -4.77
C LEU A 248 -6.51 3.14 -3.69
N MET A 249 -7.40 2.79 -2.76
CA MET A 249 -7.67 3.62 -1.58
C MET A 249 -6.40 3.74 -0.71
N HIS A 250 -5.70 2.63 -0.48
CA HIS A 250 -4.44 2.63 0.26
C HIS A 250 -3.31 3.34 -0.51
N ALA A 251 -3.31 3.26 -1.85
CA ALA A 251 -2.39 4.03 -2.68
C ALA A 251 -2.61 5.54 -2.51
N ALA A 252 -3.84 6.00 -2.52
CA ALA A 252 -4.16 7.42 -2.30
C ALA A 252 -3.70 7.90 -0.92
N ASN A 253 -3.94 7.12 0.13
CA ASN A 253 -3.41 7.41 1.46
C ASN A 253 -1.88 7.48 1.46
N ALA A 254 -1.20 6.57 0.72
CA ALA A 254 0.26 6.51 0.65
C ALA A 254 0.89 7.68 -0.13
N VAL A 255 0.15 8.30 -1.05
CA VAL A 255 0.61 9.47 -1.82
C VAL A 255 0.01 10.80 -1.34
N ASN A 256 -0.71 10.78 -0.21
CA ASN A 256 -1.37 11.94 0.45
C ASN A 256 -2.43 12.61 -0.42
N THR A 257 -3.18 11.85 -1.23
CA THR A 257 -4.34 12.38 -1.96
C THR A 257 -5.60 12.26 -1.10
N PRO A 258 -6.41 13.31 -0.99
CA PRO A 258 -7.70 13.25 -0.31
C PRO A 258 -8.60 12.13 -0.89
N ILE A 259 -9.38 11.47 -0.03
CA ILE A 259 -10.19 10.31 -0.43
C ILE A 259 -11.63 10.47 0.05
N VAL A 260 -12.58 10.10 -0.79
CA VAL A 260 -13.95 9.75 -0.39
C VAL A 260 -14.08 8.22 -0.48
N PRO A 261 -13.88 7.51 0.63
CA PRO A 261 -13.89 6.06 0.62
C PRO A 261 -15.30 5.51 0.77
N LEU A 262 -15.63 4.45 0.03
CA LEU A 262 -16.86 3.69 0.15
C LEU A 262 -16.55 2.34 0.81
N PHE A 263 -16.86 2.23 2.11
CA PHE A 263 -16.64 1.01 2.89
C PHE A 263 -17.86 0.10 2.85
N ALA A 264 -17.62 -1.19 2.65
CA ALA A 264 -18.68 -2.19 2.65
C ALA A 264 -18.91 -2.82 4.03
N ARG A 265 -17.85 -3.08 4.81
CA ARG A 265 -17.93 -3.84 6.06
C ARG A 265 -17.04 -3.32 7.18
N LEU A 266 -15.96 -2.61 6.86
CA LEU A 266 -14.99 -2.14 7.84
C LEU A 266 -15.21 -0.66 8.15
N ALA A 267 -14.98 -0.28 9.39
CA ALA A 267 -15.01 1.13 9.77
C ALA A 267 -13.79 1.88 9.19
N PRO A 268 -13.94 3.14 8.74
CA PRO A 268 -12.83 3.92 8.16
C PRO A 268 -11.59 3.96 9.04
N GLN A 269 -11.74 4.08 10.34
CA GLN A 269 -10.66 4.16 11.33
C GLN A 269 -9.77 2.91 11.35
N MET A 270 -10.27 1.78 10.85
CA MET A 270 -9.50 0.53 10.77
C MET A 270 -8.56 0.49 9.56
N GLN A 271 -8.80 1.34 8.55
CA GLN A 271 -8.13 1.30 7.27
C GLN A 271 -7.30 2.56 6.97
N LEU A 272 -7.69 3.70 7.50
CA LEU A 272 -7.07 4.99 7.22
C LEU A 272 -6.51 5.61 8.50
N THR A 273 -5.36 6.27 8.40
CA THR A 273 -4.71 6.95 9.53
C THR A 273 -5.02 8.44 9.60
N ASN A 274 -5.52 9.04 8.51
CA ASN A 274 -5.86 10.45 8.43
C ASN A 274 -7.21 10.60 7.72
N SER A 275 -8.28 10.26 8.40
CA SER A 275 -9.66 10.45 7.91
C SER A 275 -10.31 11.64 8.60
#